data_ca0bd89ffabf8f375423badefa89d599
#
_entry.id   ca0bd89ffabf8f375423badefa89d599
#
_cell.length_a   1.000
_cell.length_b   1.000
_cell.length_c   1.000
_cell.angle_alpha   90.00
_cell.angle_beta   90.00
_cell.angle_gamma   90.00
#
_symmetry.space_group_name_H-M   'P 1'
#
loop_
_entity.id
_entity.type
_entity.pdbx_description
1 polymer ?
#
loop_
_entity_poly.entity_id
_entity_poly.type
_entity_poly.pdbx_seq_one_letter_code
_entity_poly.pdbx_strand_id
1 'polypeptide(L)'
;MKKLFVSFFAITLLFSCNKSTKSNEDKALDGKFDKYKDGFVTALWKISPDWAAGVGYHKLDSVLVVPNEAQQKVELDFINAQLDSLKQFDVENLSDNNKTDFRMIKNQLESSVFSIKELKSYEWNPSEYNVCGSFAEILNGKYDSLEVRLRAFNAKMNNVPAYYEAAKANIKNPTIEHTELAIAQNLGGSSVFDADLNAALKQSKLSDAEKKEMLEKAIVAKKAISDYAEWLKTTPNKTPRSFRLGAALYAKKFDFNIQSSYTADEIFKIAVDHKKDLHDKMFVLADKLWTKYKGTEPKPTNKLDLIKQVIDKISLQHTTPEKFQSEIEKQIPELTAYVKVKDLLYIDPSKPLVVRKEPAYMAGVAGASISAPGPYDKNANTYYNVGSMTGWTAENSESYLREYNDYILQILNIHEAIPGHYTQLVYSNQSPSIIKSILGNGAMVEGWAVYAEKMMLESGYKNSDEMWLMYYKWNLRTTCNTILDIS
;
A
#
# COMPACT_ATOMS: atom_id res chain seq x y z
N MET A 1 -3.92 -81.41 15.96
CA MET A 1 -4.35 -80.03 16.20
C MET A 1 -3.15 -79.23 16.60
N LYS A 2 -2.50 -78.55 15.63
CA LYS A 2 -1.34 -77.71 15.83
C LYS A 2 -1.80 -76.24 15.75
N LYS A 3 -1.68 -75.52 16.83
CA LYS A 3 -1.93 -74.03 16.88
C LYS A 3 -0.75 -73.30 16.32
N LEU A 4 -1.00 -72.56 15.25
CA LEU A 4 -0.02 -71.63 14.65
C LEU A 4 -0.12 -70.26 15.38
N PHE A 5 0.98 -69.85 16.03
CA PHE A 5 1.11 -68.49 16.58
C PHE A 5 1.64 -67.58 15.47
N VAL A 6 0.88 -66.59 15.02
CA VAL A 6 1.35 -65.52 14.13
C VAL A 6 1.73 -64.32 14.99
N SER A 7 3.03 -64.06 15.10
CA SER A 7 3.53 -62.87 15.76
C SER A 7 3.46 -61.68 14.80
N PHE A 8 2.63 -60.69 15.13
CA PHE A 8 2.55 -59.43 14.44
C PHE A 8 3.70 -58.51 14.96
N PHE A 9 4.72 -58.27 14.10
CA PHE A 9 5.80 -57.32 14.39
C PHE A 9 5.31 -55.95 13.97
N ALA A 10 4.89 -55.09 14.93
CA ALA A 10 4.55 -53.71 14.69
C ALA A 10 5.84 -52.90 14.56
N ILE A 11 6.17 -52.52 13.30
CA ILE A 11 7.27 -51.58 13.04
C ILE A 11 6.69 -50.16 13.28
N THR A 12 6.99 -49.63 14.43
CA THR A 12 6.80 -48.19 14.74
C THR A 12 7.85 -47.38 13.99
N LEU A 13 7.46 -46.82 12.87
CA LEU A 13 8.24 -45.75 12.21
C LEU A 13 8.20 -44.51 13.08
N LEU A 14 9.25 -44.30 13.87
CA LEU A 14 9.51 -43.04 14.53
C LEU A 14 9.95 -42.06 13.46
N PHE A 15 9.03 -41.23 12.98
CA PHE A 15 9.39 -39.98 12.29
C PHE A 15 10.04 -39.04 13.33
N SER A 16 11.34 -39.17 13.49
CA SER A 16 12.15 -38.18 14.16
C SER A 16 12.16 -36.92 13.30
N CYS A 17 11.38 -35.92 13.69
CA CYS A 17 11.62 -34.55 13.25
C CYS A 17 13.00 -34.14 13.75
N ASN A 18 14.03 -34.36 12.94
CA ASN A 18 15.35 -33.83 13.16
C ASN A 18 15.25 -32.30 12.99
N LYS A 19 14.97 -31.56 14.06
CA LYS A 19 15.37 -30.17 14.16
C LYS A 19 16.92 -30.19 14.17
N SER A 20 17.51 -29.97 12.99
CA SER A 20 18.97 -29.78 12.91
C SER A 20 19.35 -28.66 13.87
N THR A 21 20.01 -28.99 14.96
CA THR A 21 20.62 -27.97 15.84
C THR A 21 21.68 -27.28 15.01
N LYS A 22 21.49 -26.00 14.73
CA LYS A 22 22.46 -25.17 14.00
C LYS A 22 23.83 -25.30 14.66
N SER A 23 24.84 -25.37 13.83
CA SER A 23 26.25 -25.35 14.28
C SER A 23 26.57 -24.04 15.03
N ASN A 24 27.64 -24.02 15.82
CA ASN A 24 28.08 -22.78 16.47
C ASN A 24 28.52 -21.72 15.42
N GLU A 25 29.01 -22.17 14.27
CA GLU A 25 29.41 -21.31 13.16
C GLU A 25 28.18 -20.65 12.51
N ASP A 26 27.08 -21.38 12.31
CA ASP A 26 25.82 -20.82 11.76
C ASP A 26 25.21 -19.78 12.71
N LYS A 27 25.26 -20.02 14.02
CA LYS A 27 24.82 -19.03 15.03
C LYS A 27 25.66 -17.76 15.02
N ALA A 28 26.99 -17.92 14.84
CA ALA A 28 27.90 -16.79 14.70
C ALA A 28 27.66 -15.99 13.43
N LEU A 29 27.31 -16.67 12.32
CA LEU A 29 26.95 -16.04 11.05
C LEU A 29 25.65 -15.26 11.18
N ASP A 30 24.60 -15.84 11.79
CA ASP A 30 23.34 -15.15 12.08
C ASP A 30 23.59 -13.87 12.90
N GLY A 31 24.40 -13.95 13.95
CA GLY A 31 24.73 -12.77 14.77
C GLY A 31 25.53 -11.69 14.03
N LYS A 32 26.35 -12.06 13.05
CA LYS A 32 27.01 -11.08 12.15
C LYS A 32 26.01 -10.44 11.21
N PHE A 33 25.06 -11.23 10.68
CA PHE A 33 24.03 -10.72 9.79
C PHE A 33 23.03 -9.79 10.52
N ASP A 34 22.68 -10.09 11.77
CA ASP A 34 21.84 -9.20 12.59
C ASP A 34 22.51 -7.84 12.80
N LYS A 35 23.82 -7.80 13.09
CA LYS A 35 24.57 -6.53 13.17
C LYS A 35 24.64 -5.80 11.84
N TYR A 36 24.76 -6.53 10.72
CA TYR A 36 24.71 -5.94 9.39
C TYR A 36 23.36 -5.27 9.14
N LYS A 37 22.24 -5.92 9.49
CA LYS A 37 20.88 -5.35 9.34
C LYS A 37 20.73 -4.03 10.09
N ASP A 38 21.21 -3.94 11.32
CA ASP A 38 21.16 -2.70 12.12
C ASP A 38 21.94 -1.57 11.46
N GLY A 39 23.13 -1.88 10.95
CA GLY A 39 23.96 -0.94 10.19
C GLY A 39 23.32 -0.50 8.89
N PHE A 40 22.76 -1.45 8.14
CA PHE A 40 22.02 -1.22 6.89
C PHE A 40 20.85 -0.25 7.11
N VAL A 41 19.98 -0.51 8.07
CA VAL A 41 18.82 0.34 8.38
C VAL A 41 19.26 1.74 8.79
N THR A 42 20.29 1.85 9.62
CA THR A 42 20.81 3.15 10.04
C THR A 42 21.36 3.97 8.86
N ALA A 43 22.01 3.31 7.91
CA ALA A 43 22.53 3.95 6.69
C ALA A 43 21.42 4.30 5.70
N LEU A 44 20.42 3.41 5.56
CA LEU A 44 19.26 3.62 4.70
C LEU A 44 18.48 4.89 5.09
N TRP A 45 18.28 5.13 6.39
CA TRP A 45 17.57 6.32 6.86
C TRP A 45 18.29 7.63 6.50
N LYS A 46 19.61 7.64 6.44
CA LYS A 46 20.37 8.83 6.01
C LYS A 46 20.19 9.11 4.52
N ILE A 47 19.98 8.07 3.72
CA ILE A 47 19.73 8.21 2.27
C ILE A 47 18.27 8.58 1.99
N SER A 48 17.34 8.06 2.79
CA SER A 48 15.89 8.18 2.59
C SER A 48 15.19 8.70 3.84
N PRO A 49 15.41 9.97 4.25
CA PRO A 49 14.84 10.52 5.48
C PRO A 49 13.31 10.60 5.47
N ASP A 50 12.68 10.82 4.32
CA ASP A 50 11.21 10.83 4.20
C ASP A 50 10.63 9.41 4.42
N TRP A 51 11.31 8.37 3.92
CA TRP A 51 10.91 7.00 4.24
C TRP A 51 11.11 6.69 5.73
N ALA A 52 12.22 7.15 6.32
CA ALA A 52 12.45 7.03 7.76
C ALA A 52 11.30 7.65 8.58
N ALA A 53 10.87 8.86 8.23
CA ALA A 53 9.72 9.54 8.85
C ALA A 53 8.42 8.70 8.71
N GLY A 54 8.11 8.24 7.50
CA GLY A 54 6.93 7.43 7.22
C GLY A 54 6.85 6.10 7.98
N VAL A 55 7.99 5.57 8.46
CA VAL A 55 8.03 4.40 9.35
C VAL A 55 8.18 4.76 10.85
N GLY A 56 8.06 6.05 11.18
CA GLY A 56 8.10 6.57 12.56
C GLY A 56 9.49 6.89 13.10
N TYR A 57 10.54 6.91 12.25
CA TYR A 57 11.90 7.30 12.65
C TYR A 57 12.13 8.79 12.42
N HIS A 58 11.65 9.63 13.34
CA HIS A 58 11.56 11.09 13.21
C HIS A 58 12.85 11.89 13.45
N LYS A 59 13.98 11.22 13.64
CA LYS A 59 15.27 11.92 13.91
C LYS A 59 15.79 12.74 12.73
N LEU A 60 15.24 12.52 11.54
CA LEU A 60 15.67 13.15 10.29
C LEU A 60 14.60 14.03 9.65
N ASP A 61 13.51 14.34 10.36
CA ASP A 61 12.38 15.13 9.85
C ASP A 61 12.77 16.52 9.35
N SER A 62 13.88 17.07 9.83
CA SER A 62 14.42 18.37 9.38
C SER A 62 15.12 18.31 8.02
N VAL A 63 15.31 17.12 7.45
CA VAL A 63 16.05 16.91 6.20
C VAL A 63 15.10 16.76 5.03
N LEU A 64 15.24 17.56 4.00
CA LEU A 64 14.67 17.35 2.67
C LEU A 64 15.82 17.08 1.70
N VAL A 65 15.85 15.88 1.14
CA VAL A 65 16.83 15.49 0.13
C VAL A 65 16.47 16.16 -1.20
N VAL A 66 17.44 16.83 -1.82
CA VAL A 66 17.27 17.41 -3.16
C VAL A 66 17.60 16.35 -4.21
N PRO A 67 16.65 15.93 -5.07
CA PRO A 67 16.81 14.80 -5.98
C PRO A 67 17.60 15.16 -7.24
N ASN A 68 18.84 15.60 -7.06
CA ASN A 68 19.75 15.96 -8.15
C ASN A 68 20.72 14.80 -8.50
N GLU A 69 21.52 14.97 -9.55
CA GLU A 69 22.48 13.96 -10.01
C GLU A 69 23.50 13.56 -8.92
N ALA A 70 23.93 14.53 -8.10
CA ALA A 70 24.86 14.24 -7.00
C ALA A 70 24.22 13.30 -5.96
N GLN A 71 22.94 13.49 -5.65
CA GLN A 71 22.20 12.61 -4.76
C GLN A 71 21.99 11.22 -5.36
N GLN A 72 21.66 11.13 -6.65
CA GLN A 72 21.56 9.83 -7.33
C GLN A 72 22.88 9.05 -7.27
N LYS A 73 24.00 9.74 -7.38
CA LYS A 73 25.31 9.11 -7.19
C LYS A 73 25.50 8.58 -5.76
N VAL A 74 25.16 9.38 -4.76
CA VAL A 74 25.22 8.96 -3.34
C VAL A 74 24.36 7.74 -3.09
N GLU A 75 23.16 7.67 -3.65
CA GLU A 75 22.26 6.52 -3.56
C GLU A 75 22.87 5.28 -4.23
N LEU A 76 23.40 5.41 -5.45
CA LEU A 76 24.05 4.29 -6.15
C LEU A 76 25.30 3.79 -5.42
N ASP A 77 26.11 4.68 -4.88
CA ASP A 77 27.29 4.32 -4.10
C ASP A 77 26.89 3.55 -2.82
N PHE A 78 25.84 4.01 -2.12
CA PHE A 78 25.26 3.28 -1.00
C PHE A 78 24.77 1.89 -1.40
N ILE A 79 23.96 1.80 -2.46
CA ILE A 79 23.39 0.52 -2.93
C ILE A 79 24.50 -0.47 -3.27
N ASN A 80 25.51 -0.04 -4.02
CA ASN A 80 26.62 -0.90 -4.41
C ASN A 80 27.42 -1.39 -3.18
N ALA A 81 27.70 -0.51 -2.22
CA ALA A 81 28.38 -0.89 -0.98
C ALA A 81 27.58 -1.91 -0.17
N GLN A 82 26.24 -1.80 -0.14
CA GLN A 82 25.40 -2.76 0.56
C GLN A 82 25.32 -4.10 -0.19
N LEU A 83 25.23 -4.10 -1.52
CA LEU A 83 25.29 -5.33 -2.32
C LEU A 83 26.64 -6.06 -2.16
N ASP A 84 27.74 -5.32 -2.10
CA ASP A 84 29.05 -5.90 -1.82
C ASP A 84 29.15 -6.49 -0.42
N SER A 85 28.54 -5.81 0.57
CA SER A 85 28.46 -6.32 1.95
C SER A 85 27.66 -7.62 2.05
N LEU A 86 26.56 -7.75 1.28
CA LEU A 86 25.75 -8.97 1.24
C LEU A 86 26.52 -10.19 0.72
N LYS A 87 27.48 -10.01 -0.18
CA LYS A 87 28.31 -11.10 -0.72
C LYS A 87 29.13 -11.83 0.33
N GLN A 88 29.31 -11.22 1.52
CA GLN A 88 30.06 -11.83 2.64
C GLN A 88 29.26 -12.89 3.39
N PHE A 89 27.96 -13.02 3.12
CA PHE A 89 27.06 -13.95 3.80
C PHE A 89 26.66 -15.08 2.86
N ASP A 90 26.91 -16.32 3.29
CA ASP A 90 26.34 -17.50 2.66
C ASP A 90 24.89 -17.64 3.14
N VAL A 91 23.95 -17.31 2.26
CA VAL A 91 22.52 -17.29 2.57
C VAL A 91 22.00 -18.65 3.02
N GLU A 92 22.56 -19.75 2.52
CA GLU A 92 22.06 -21.10 2.87
C GLU A 92 22.42 -21.49 4.31
N ASN A 93 23.41 -20.88 4.90
CA ASN A 93 23.82 -21.10 6.29
C ASN A 93 23.15 -20.15 7.28
N LEU A 94 22.37 -19.17 6.81
CA LEU A 94 21.55 -18.30 7.66
C LEU A 94 20.32 -19.05 8.22
N SER A 95 19.72 -18.54 9.30
CA SER A 95 18.41 -18.98 9.76
C SER A 95 17.31 -18.61 8.73
N ASP A 96 16.20 -19.32 8.75
CA ASP A 96 15.08 -19.04 7.84
C ASP A 96 14.59 -17.60 7.95
N ASN A 97 14.61 -17.06 9.17
CA ASN A 97 14.31 -15.64 9.40
C ASN A 97 15.30 -14.73 8.68
N ASN A 98 16.59 -15.00 8.84
CA ASN A 98 17.66 -14.20 8.21
C ASN A 98 17.79 -14.46 6.70
N LYS A 99 17.47 -15.67 6.19
CA LYS A 99 17.32 -15.93 4.75
C LYS A 99 16.28 -15.02 4.12
N THR A 100 15.14 -14.87 4.79
CA THR A 100 14.08 -13.98 4.31
C THR A 100 14.54 -12.53 4.32
N ASP A 101 15.12 -12.06 5.40
CA ASP A 101 15.64 -10.70 5.51
C ASP A 101 16.72 -10.40 4.46
N PHE A 102 17.63 -11.35 4.22
CA PHE A 102 18.66 -11.25 3.18
C PHE A 102 18.03 -11.06 1.79
N ARG A 103 17.05 -11.89 1.45
CA ARG A 103 16.36 -11.81 0.15
C ARG A 103 15.60 -10.49 -0.01
N MET A 104 14.95 -10.01 1.04
CA MET A 104 14.24 -8.74 1.04
C MET A 104 15.20 -7.56 0.83
N ILE A 105 16.31 -7.51 1.58
CA ILE A 105 17.33 -6.46 1.41
C ILE A 105 17.92 -6.51 -0.01
N LYS A 106 18.30 -7.71 -0.48
CA LYS A 106 18.88 -7.89 -1.82
C LYS A 106 17.92 -7.41 -2.90
N ASN A 107 16.66 -7.83 -2.85
CA ASN A 107 15.63 -7.42 -3.83
C ASN A 107 15.42 -5.90 -3.80
N GLN A 108 15.35 -5.28 -2.62
CA GLN A 108 15.23 -3.82 -2.49
C GLN A 108 16.40 -3.09 -3.17
N LEU A 109 17.63 -3.53 -2.92
CA LEU A 109 18.82 -2.91 -3.50
C LEU A 109 18.88 -3.08 -5.02
N GLU A 110 18.64 -4.30 -5.53
CA GLU A 110 18.65 -4.59 -6.97
C GLU A 110 17.51 -3.88 -7.71
N SER A 111 16.31 -3.81 -7.12
CA SER A 111 15.18 -3.04 -7.63
C SER A 111 15.50 -1.54 -7.69
N SER A 112 16.20 -1.01 -6.69
CA SER A 112 16.63 0.40 -6.68
C SER A 112 17.66 0.68 -7.79
N VAL A 113 18.60 -0.23 -8.06
CA VAL A 113 19.52 -0.12 -9.21
C VAL A 113 18.74 -0.08 -10.53
N PHE A 114 17.78 -1.00 -10.69
CA PHE A 114 16.91 -1.03 -11.87
C PHE A 114 16.13 0.28 -12.03
N SER A 115 15.55 0.78 -10.96
CA SER A 115 14.77 2.04 -10.97
C SER A 115 15.62 3.23 -11.40
N ILE A 116 16.85 3.35 -10.89
CA ILE A 116 17.74 4.48 -11.19
C ILE A 116 18.35 4.36 -12.59
N LYS A 117 18.78 3.16 -12.99
CA LYS A 117 19.58 3.01 -14.23
C LYS A 117 18.75 2.70 -15.47
N GLU A 118 17.65 1.96 -15.34
CA GLU A 118 16.89 1.45 -16.48
C GLU A 118 15.49 2.05 -16.57
N LEU A 119 14.68 1.97 -15.50
CA LEU A 119 13.31 2.48 -15.48
C LEU A 119 13.28 4.00 -15.58
N LYS A 120 14.14 4.68 -14.79
CA LYS A 120 14.33 6.14 -14.77
C LYS A 120 13.01 6.91 -14.65
N SER A 121 12.12 6.46 -13.77
CA SER A 121 10.81 7.11 -13.58
C SER A 121 10.94 8.59 -13.20
N TYR A 122 12.01 8.95 -12.50
CA TYR A 122 12.35 10.34 -12.18
C TYR A 122 12.50 11.26 -13.41
N GLU A 123 12.71 10.72 -14.61
CA GLU A 123 12.80 11.51 -15.86
C GLU A 123 11.44 11.72 -16.54
N TRP A 124 10.43 10.92 -16.23
CA TRP A 124 9.16 10.94 -16.96
C TRP A 124 7.88 10.88 -16.10
N ASN A 125 8.04 10.66 -14.80
CA ASN A 125 6.93 10.67 -13.85
C ASN A 125 7.00 11.89 -12.91
N PRO A 126 6.41 13.04 -13.29
CA PRO A 126 6.48 14.23 -12.45
C PRO A 126 5.71 14.11 -11.13
N SER A 127 4.82 13.11 -10.97
CA SER A 127 4.10 12.89 -9.71
C SER A 127 4.96 12.34 -8.58
N GLU A 128 6.18 11.86 -8.87
CA GLU A 128 7.17 11.51 -7.85
C GLU A 128 7.69 12.74 -7.09
N TYR A 129 7.53 13.93 -7.64
CA TYR A 129 7.98 15.18 -7.03
C TYR A 129 6.84 15.89 -6.32
N ASN A 130 6.61 15.50 -5.07
CA ASN A 130 5.62 16.11 -4.19
C ASN A 130 6.10 16.11 -2.74
N VAL A 131 6.40 17.27 -2.19
CA VAL A 131 6.86 17.40 -0.80
C VAL A 131 5.71 17.50 0.21
N CYS A 132 4.47 17.77 -0.23
CA CYS A 132 3.37 18.13 0.66
C CYS A 132 3.06 17.03 1.70
N GLY A 133 3.12 15.76 1.29
CA GLY A 133 2.87 14.63 2.19
C GLY A 133 3.81 14.58 3.39
N SER A 134 5.12 14.67 3.16
CA SER A 134 6.13 14.61 4.22
C SER A 134 6.06 15.81 5.19
N PHE A 135 5.64 16.98 4.69
CA PHE A 135 5.38 18.13 5.57
C PHE A 135 4.08 17.99 6.35
N ALA A 136 3.03 17.41 5.74
CA ALA A 136 1.77 17.12 6.43
C ALA A 136 1.95 16.11 7.58
N GLU A 137 2.80 15.10 7.40
CA GLU A 137 3.15 14.15 8.46
C GLU A 137 3.78 14.84 9.67
N ILE A 138 4.67 15.79 9.47
CA ILE A 138 5.28 16.59 10.56
C ILE A 138 4.21 17.40 11.29
N LEU A 139 3.27 18.05 10.58
CA LEU A 139 2.22 18.85 11.22
C LEU A 139 1.21 18.00 12.00
N ASN A 140 0.81 16.85 11.44
CA ASN A 140 -0.25 16.01 12.00
C ASN A 140 0.26 14.94 12.98
N GLY A 141 1.57 14.68 13.01
CA GLY A 141 2.21 13.71 13.89
C GLY A 141 2.00 14.03 15.38
N LYS A 142 2.13 13.00 16.23
CA LYS A 142 2.00 13.12 17.69
C LYS A 142 3.20 12.52 18.43
N TYR A 143 4.31 12.34 17.73
CA TYR A 143 5.51 11.68 18.21
C TYR A 143 6.40 12.57 19.10
N ASP A 144 6.22 13.90 19.02
CA ASP A 144 6.94 14.88 19.82
C ASP A 144 6.06 16.15 20.05
N SER A 145 6.56 17.09 20.84
CA SER A 145 5.90 18.39 21.06
C SER A 145 5.71 19.14 19.74
N LEU A 146 4.67 19.96 19.67
CA LEU A 146 4.36 20.74 18.46
C LEU A 146 5.53 21.64 18.08
N GLU A 147 6.21 22.23 19.07
CA GLU A 147 7.34 23.14 18.87
C GLU A 147 8.54 22.45 18.25
N VAL A 148 8.86 21.21 18.68
CA VAL A 148 9.96 20.40 18.10
C VAL A 148 9.65 20.08 16.65
N ARG A 149 8.43 19.60 16.37
CA ARG A 149 7.99 19.27 15.02
C ARG A 149 7.98 20.48 14.10
N LEU A 150 7.51 21.64 14.57
CA LEU A 150 7.52 22.89 13.80
C LEU A 150 8.94 23.35 13.47
N ARG A 151 9.91 23.21 14.40
CA ARG A 151 11.30 23.53 14.10
C ARG A 151 11.90 22.59 13.03
N ALA A 152 11.55 21.30 13.05
CA ALA A 152 11.93 20.39 11.98
C ALA A 152 11.30 20.78 10.64
N PHE A 153 10.01 21.12 10.63
CA PHE A 153 9.29 21.67 9.47
C PHE A 153 10.00 22.92 8.91
N ASN A 154 10.36 23.87 9.78
CA ASN A 154 11.08 25.09 9.40
C ASN A 154 12.43 24.80 8.72
N ALA A 155 13.20 23.90 9.29
CA ALA A 155 14.51 23.52 8.73
C ALA A 155 14.35 22.82 7.37
N LYS A 156 13.37 21.89 7.26
CA LYS A 156 13.06 21.16 6.03
C LYS A 156 12.65 22.09 4.88
N MET A 157 11.94 23.18 5.15
CA MET A 157 11.51 24.16 4.14
C MET A 157 12.66 24.79 3.36
N ASN A 158 13.87 24.88 3.94
CA ASN A 158 15.01 25.52 3.28
C ASN A 158 15.34 24.90 1.91
N ASN A 159 15.07 23.61 1.72
CA ASN A 159 15.42 22.89 0.51
C ASN A 159 14.27 22.77 -0.51
N VAL A 160 13.06 23.26 -0.19
CA VAL A 160 11.90 23.13 -1.10
C VAL A 160 12.14 23.81 -2.46
N PRO A 161 12.69 25.01 -2.56
CA PRO A 161 13.00 25.59 -3.85
C PRO A 161 14.01 24.76 -4.66
N ALA A 162 15.11 24.34 -4.05
CA ALA A 162 16.12 23.52 -4.71
C ALA A 162 15.58 22.15 -5.13
N TYR A 163 14.67 21.57 -4.35
CA TYR A 163 13.98 20.33 -4.68
C TYR A 163 13.20 20.42 -5.99
N TYR A 164 12.39 21.47 -6.16
CA TYR A 164 11.59 21.64 -7.39
C TYR A 164 12.43 22.09 -8.58
N GLU A 165 13.52 22.82 -8.38
CA GLU A 165 14.47 23.10 -9.47
C GLU A 165 15.17 21.81 -9.95
N ALA A 166 15.55 20.92 -9.04
CA ALA A 166 16.07 19.61 -9.41
C ALA A 166 15.01 18.74 -10.11
N ALA A 167 13.75 18.77 -9.65
CA ALA A 167 12.63 18.10 -10.31
C ALA A 167 12.47 18.56 -11.77
N LYS A 168 12.46 19.87 -12.02
CA LYS A 168 12.40 20.43 -13.38
C LYS A 168 13.58 20.00 -14.25
N ALA A 169 14.79 19.96 -13.68
CA ALA A 169 15.99 19.51 -14.39
C ALA A 169 15.98 18.03 -14.74
N ASN A 170 15.38 17.20 -13.90
CA ASN A 170 15.28 15.76 -14.10
C ASN A 170 14.25 15.37 -15.16
N ILE A 171 13.10 16.06 -15.21
CA ILE A 171 12.00 15.73 -16.13
C ILE A 171 12.40 16.06 -17.57
N LYS A 172 12.35 15.03 -18.43
CA LYS A 172 12.75 15.14 -19.85
C LYS A 172 11.58 14.96 -20.82
N ASN A 173 10.82 13.90 -20.64
CA ASN A 173 9.67 13.57 -21.50
C ASN A 173 8.55 12.95 -20.65
N PRO A 174 7.79 13.76 -19.90
CA PRO A 174 6.76 13.27 -18.99
C PRO A 174 5.57 12.66 -19.73
N THR A 175 4.90 11.73 -19.08
CA THR A 175 3.60 11.22 -19.50
C THR A 175 2.51 12.26 -19.22
N ILE A 176 1.40 12.22 -19.95
CA ILE A 176 0.26 13.11 -19.71
C ILE A 176 -0.37 12.80 -18.35
N GLU A 177 -0.65 11.54 -18.09
CA GLU A 177 -1.37 11.06 -16.92
C GLU A 177 -0.66 11.45 -15.62
N HIS A 178 0.65 11.21 -15.54
CA HIS A 178 1.43 11.59 -14.35
C HIS A 178 1.65 13.10 -14.24
N THR A 179 1.63 13.82 -15.36
CA THR A 179 1.72 15.30 -15.35
C THR A 179 0.45 15.90 -14.76
N GLU A 180 -0.72 15.46 -15.18
CA GLU A 180 -2.02 15.91 -14.65
C GLU A 180 -2.13 15.56 -13.15
N LEU A 181 -1.73 14.36 -12.76
CA LEU A 181 -1.70 13.94 -11.37
C LEU A 181 -0.75 14.81 -10.54
N ALA A 182 0.47 15.07 -11.02
CA ALA A 182 1.45 15.91 -10.33
C ALA A 182 0.93 17.32 -10.07
N ILE A 183 0.29 17.94 -11.08
CA ILE A 183 -0.33 19.26 -10.96
C ILE A 183 -1.40 19.25 -9.88
N ALA A 184 -2.34 18.28 -9.94
CA ALA A 184 -3.44 18.18 -9.00
C ALA A 184 -2.95 17.98 -7.55
N GLN A 185 -2.01 17.07 -7.34
CA GLN A 185 -1.48 16.74 -6.01
C GLN A 185 -0.66 17.88 -5.40
N ASN A 186 0.21 18.53 -6.17
CA ASN A 186 1.02 19.64 -5.66
C ASN A 186 0.14 20.85 -5.31
N LEU A 187 -0.80 21.23 -6.17
CA LEU A 187 -1.72 22.33 -5.87
C LEU A 187 -2.66 22.01 -4.71
N GLY A 188 -3.23 20.81 -4.68
CA GLY A 188 -4.13 20.36 -3.61
C GLY A 188 -3.44 20.27 -2.24
N GLY A 189 -2.16 19.82 -2.22
CA GLY A 189 -1.39 19.69 -0.99
C GLY A 189 -0.78 20.99 -0.45
N SER A 190 -0.81 22.08 -1.23
CA SER A 190 -0.15 23.34 -0.87
C SER A 190 -0.72 24.02 0.39
N SER A 191 -1.92 23.65 0.85
CA SER A 191 -2.53 24.11 2.12
C SER A 191 -1.66 23.85 3.33
N VAL A 192 -0.80 22.82 3.27
CA VAL A 192 0.18 22.47 4.32
C VAL A 192 1.10 23.64 4.65
N PHE A 193 1.45 24.47 3.65
CA PHE A 193 2.30 25.66 3.81
C PHE A 193 1.50 26.96 4.05
N ASP A 194 0.18 26.87 4.23
CA ASP A 194 -0.70 28.03 4.42
C ASP A 194 -1.67 27.76 5.58
N ALA A 195 -2.88 27.30 5.30
CA ALA A 195 -3.93 27.15 6.29
C ALA A 195 -3.54 26.19 7.45
N ASP A 196 -2.92 25.05 7.11
CA ASP A 196 -2.57 24.03 8.08
C ASP A 196 -1.40 24.51 8.97
N LEU A 197 -0.34 25.08 8.37
CA LEU A 197 0.76 25.69 9.14
C LEU A 197 0.27 26.81 10.03
N ASN A 198 -0.57 27.72 9.52
CA ASN A 198 -1.12 28.82 10.31
C ASN A 198 -1.93 28.32 11.51
N ALA A 199 -2.71 27.26 11.35
CA ALA A 199 -3.45 26.62 12.44
C ALA A 199 -2.52 26.05 13.50
N ALA A 200 -1.43 25.37 13.08
CA ALA A 200 -0.43 24.83 14.00
C ALA A 200 0.34 25.92 14.73
N LEU A 201 0.76 27.00 14.04
CA LEU A 201 1.47 28.12 14.65
C LEU A 201 0.64 28.85 15.72
N LYS A 202 -0.69 28.99 15.52
CA LYS A 202 -1.59 29.59 16.52
C LYS A 202 -1.64 28.75 17.81
N GLN A 203 -1.52 27.44 17.72
CA GLN A 203 -1.54 26.53 18.87
C GLN A 203 -0.16 26.41 19.55
N SER A 204 0.90 26.79 18.87
CA SER A 204 2.27 26.62 19.35
C SER A 204 2.71 27.73 20.33
N LYS A 205 3.67 27.37 21.19
CA LYS A 205 4.36 28.28 22.11
C LYS A 205 5.64 28.87 21.52
N LEU A 206 5.83 28.80 20.19
CA LEU A 206 6.96 29.44 19.53
C LEU A 206 6.91 30.96 19.69
N SER A 207 8.08 31.58 19.69
CA SER A 207 8.19 33.03 19.71
C SER A 207 7.65 33.65 18.40
N ASP A 208 7.24 34.91 18.47
CA ASP A 208 6.75 35.64 17.29
C ASP A 208 7.80 35.73 16.18
N ALA A 209 9.08 35.78 16.55
CA ALA A 209 10.20 35.79 15.59
C ALA A 209 10.28 34.43 14.84
N GLU A 210 10.18 33.29 15.56
CA GLU A 210 10.16 31.96 14.92
C GLU A 210 8.93 31.79 14.02
N LYS A 211 7.75 32.21 14.48
CA LYS A 211 6.52 32.17 13.68
C LYS A 211 6.63 32.99 12.40
N LYS A 212 7.18 34.19 12.51
CA LYS A 212 7.37 35.10 11.37
C LYS A 212 8.34 34.47 10.34
N GLU A 213 9.48 33.95 10.80
CA GLU A 213 10.46 33.27 9.92
C GLU A 213 9.82 32.09 9.18
N MET A 214 9.04 31.27 9.88
CA MET A 214 8.34 30.12 9.26
C MET A 214 7.35 30.56 8.20
N LEU A 215 6.58 31.61 8.43
CA LEU A 215 5.62 32.13 7.46
C LEU A 215 6.32 32.70 6.22
N GLU A 216 7.44 33.39 6.39
CA GLU A 216 8.26 33.89 5.27
C GLU A 216 8.79 32.73 4.42
N LYS A 217 9.33 31.68 5.05
CA LYS A 217 9.79 30.47 4.33
C LYS A 217 8.64 29.71 3.67
N ALA A 218 7.48 29.64 4.31
CA ALA A 218 6.30 28.97 3.75
C ALA A 218 5.80 29.66 2.48
N ILE A 219 5.88 30.99 2.40
CA ILE A 219 5.57 31.74 1.16
C ILE A 219 6.52 31.31 0.03
N VAL A 220 7.82 31.18 0.32
CA VAL A 220 8.83 30.76 -0.67
C VAL A 220 8.59 29.30 -1.10
N ALA A 221 8.31 28.41 -0.15
CA ALA A 221 8.01 27.00 -0.44
C ALA A 221 6.75 26.86 -1.29
N LYS A 222 5.66 27.53 -0.91
CA LYS A 222 4.39 27.54 -1.65
C LYS A 222 4.57 28.09 -3.07
N LYS A 223 5.40 29.13 -3.23
CA LYS A 223 5.74 29.65 -4.56
C LYS A 223 6.46 28.60 -5.40
N ALA A 224 7.45 27.90 -4.86
CA ALA A 224 8.18 26.85 -5.59
C ALA A 224 7.26 25.71 -6.05
N ILE A 225 6.30 25.30 -5.21
CA ILE A 225 5.27 24.32 -5.55
C ILE A 225 4.40 24.81 -6.71
N SER A 226 3.91 26.06 -6.62
CA SER A 226 3.07 26.67 -7.66
C SER A 226 3.84 26.84 -8.97
N ASP A 227 5.09 27.31 -8.90
CA ASP A 227 5.95 27.47 -10.07
C ASP A 227 6.23 26.13 -10.77
N TYR A 228 6.37 25.03 -10.01
CA TYR A 228 6.50 23.70 -10.56
C TYR A 228 5.23 23.25 -11.28
N ALA A 229 4.07 23.42 -10.65
CA ALA A 229 2.79 23.08 -11.26
C ALA A 229 2.52 23.90 -12.56
N GLU A 230 2.81 25.20 -12.55
CA GLU A 230 2.68 26.05 -13.74
C GLU A 230 3.70 25.67 -14.83
N TRP A 231 4.93 25.34 -14.46
CA TRP A 231 5.92 24.85 -15.40
C TRP A 231 5.46 23.55 -16.08
N LEU A 232 4.86 22.60 -15.33
CA LEU A 232 4.31 21.39 -15.88
C LEU A 232 3.16 21.64 -16.88
N LYS A 233 2.30 22.64 -16.65
CA LYS A 233 1.22 23.04 -17.59
C LYS A 233 1.78 23.63 -18.89
N THR A 234 2.92 24.34 -18.81
CA THR A 234 3.50 25.07 -19.92
C THR A 234 4.62 24.31 -20.63
N THR A 235 5.13 23.24 -20.03
CA THR A 235 6.20 22.44 -20.64
C THR A 235 5.67 21.80 -21.92
N PRO A 236 6.16 22.24 -23.11
CA PRO A 236 5.64 21.74 -24.37
C PRO A 236 6.08 20.30 -24.60
N ASN A 237 5.24 19.35 -24.27
CA ASN A 237 5.45 17.96 -24.61
C ASN A 237 4.65 17.63 -25.89
N LYS A 238 5.24 17.91 -27.06
CA LYS A 238 4.61 17.66 -28.36
C LYS A 238 4.40 16.17 -28.64
N THR A 239 5.23 15.34 -28.04
CA THR A 239 5.18 13.88 -28.17
C THR A 239 5.38 13.25 -26.79
N PRO A 240 4.35 13.25 -25.92
CA PRO A 240 4.47 12.71 -24.57
C PRO A 240 4.82 11.23 -24.64
N ARG A 241 5.65 10.80 -23.72
CA ARG A 241 5.93 9.38 -23.53
C ARG A 241 4.64 8.66 -23.13
N SER A 242 4.43 7.47 -23.69
CA SER A 242 3.40 6.57 -23.16
C SER A 242 3.73 6.17 -21.73
N PHE A 243 2.72 6.03 -20.87
CA PHE A 243 2.90 5.43 -19.54
C PHE A 243 3.24 3.94 -19.61
N ARG A 244 2.97 3.28 -20.73
CA ARG A 244 3.31 1.86 -20.94
C ARG A 244 4.82 1.68 -20.99
N LEU A 245 5.31 0.71 -20.21
CA LEU A 245 6.75 0.44 -20.08
C LEU A 245 7.31 -0.33 -21.28
N GLY A 246 6.45 -1.12 -21.95
CA GLY A 246 6.86 -2.13 -22.92
C GLY A 246 7.37 -3.42 -22.24
N ALA A 247 7.32 -4.52 -22.99
CA ALA A 247 7.50 -5.88 -22.46
C ALA A 247 8.81 -6.06 -21.66
N ALA A 248 9.92 -5.51 -22.15
CA ALA A 248 11.25 -5.74 -21.53
C ALA A 248 11.38 -5.08 -20.13
N LEU A 249 10.97 -3.80 -20.01
CA LEU A 249 10.99 -3.11 -18.70
C LEU A 249 9.92 -3.65 -17.78
N TYR A 250 8.74 -4.00 -18.33
CA TYR A 250 7.65 -4.57 -17.55
C TYR A 250 8.06 -5.91 -16.92
N ALA A 251 8.67 -6.83 -17.68
CA ALA A 251 9.12 -8.11 -17.16
C ALA A 251 10.10 -7.95 -15.98
N LYS A 252 11.10 -7.07 -16.11
CA LYS A 252 12.03 -6.79 -15.00
C LYS A 252 11.33 -6.19 -13.78
N LYS A 253 10.44 -5.23 -14.00
CA LYS A 253 9.65 -4.62 -12.92
C LYS A 253 8.75 -5.66 -12.23
N PHE A 254 8.14 -6.55 -13.02
CA PHE A 254 7.32 -7.66 -12.52
C PHE A 254 8.12 -8.57 -11.60
N ASP A 255 9.31 -9.00 -12.01
CA ASP A 255 10.17 -9.87 -11.20
C ASP A 255 10.50 -9.25 -9.84
N PHE A 256 10.89 -7.96 -9.81
CA PHE A 256 11.19 -7.27 -8.56
C PHE A 256 9.97 -7.05 -7.66
N ASN A 257 8.80 -6.75 -8.24
CA ASN A 257 7.61 -6.41 -7.47
C ASN A 257 6.85 -7.64 -7.00
N ILE A 258 6.76 -8.69 -7.83
CA ILE A 258 5.94 -9.87 -7.52
C ILE A 258 6.74 -10.91 -6.75
N GLN A 259 8.01 -11.11 -7.10
CA GLN A 259 8.92 -12.07 -6.44
C GLN A 259 8.32 -13.49 -6.39
N SER A 260 7.74 -13.92 -7.49
CA SER A 260 7.07 -15.21 -7.66
C SER A 260 7.84 -16.08 -8.66
N SER A 261 7.56 -17.39 -8.68
CA SER A 261 8.06 -18.29 -9.73
C SER A 261 7.28 -18.17 -11.04
N TYR A 262 6.18 -17.43 -11.06
CA TYR A 262 5.38 -17.20 -12.27
C TYR A 262 5.91 -16.01 -13.06
N THR A 263 5.92 -16.16 -14.39
CA THR A 263 6.16 -15.06 -15.32
C THR A 263 4.89 -14.22 -15.52
N ALA A 264 5.02 -13.00 -16.04
CA ALA A 264 3.89 -12.16 -16.40
C ALA A 264 2.92 -12.86 -17.38
N ASP A 265 3.46 -13.57 -18.40
CA ASP A 265 2.66 -14.30 -19.39
C ASP A 265 1.86 -15.45 -18.77
N GLU A 266 2.43 -16.16 -17.79
CA GLU A 266 1.72 -17.21 -17.04
C GLU A 266 0.59 -16.62 -16.20
N ILE A 267 0.85 -15.52 -15.50
CA ILE A 267 -0.18 -14.81 -14.72
C ILE A 267 -1.29 -14.28 -15.64
N PHE A 268 -0.94 -13.75 -16.82
CA PHE A 268 -1.94 -13.33 -17.82
C PHE A 268 -2.88 -14.47 -18.21
N LYS A 269 -2.34 -15.65 -18.53
CA LYS A 269 -3.14 -16.83 -18.88
C LYS A 269 -4.04 -17.26 -17.72
N ILE A 270 -3.48 -17.34 -16.51
CA ILE A 270 -4.26 -17.64 -15.29
C ILE A 270 -5.39 -16.64 -15.10
N ALA A 271 -5.14 -15.34 -15.29
CA ALA A 271 -6.15 -14.30 -15.15
C ALA A 271 -7.27 -14.43 -16.20
N VAL A 272 -6.92 -14.75 -17.46
CA VAL A 272 -7.93 -14.99 -18.53
C VAL A 272 -8.83 -16.18 -18.20
N ASP A 273 -8.25 -17.29 -17.73
CA ASP A 273 -9.02 -18.48 -17.35
C ASP A 273 -9.88 -18.21 -16.11
N HIS A 274 -9.31 -17.51 -15.12
CA HIS A 274 -10.05 -17.12 -13.93
C HIS A 274 -11.22 -16.17 -14.21
N LYS A 275 -11.05 -15.21 -15.15
CA LYS A 275 -12.15 -14.36 -15.62
C LYS A 275 -13.33 -15.17 -16.14
N LYS A 276 -13.06 -16.24 -16.90
CA LYS A 276 -14.11 -17.12 -17.42
C LYS A 276 -14.81 -17.88 -16.29
N ASP A 277 -14.05 -18.45 -15.37
CA ASP A 277 -14.57 -19.14 -14.19
C ASP A 277 -15.49 -18.23 -13.34
N LEU A 278 -15.05 -16.99 -13.11
CA LEU A 278 -15.84 -15.98 -12.39
C LEU A 278 -17.17 -15.68 -13.12
N HIS A 279 -17.16 -15.49 -14.44
CA HIS A 279 -18.38 -15.27 -15.20
C HIS A 279 -19.35 -16.48 -15.09
N ASP A 280 -18.85 -17.71 -15.14
CA ASP A 280 -19.68 -18.88 -15.02
C ASP A 280 -20.30 -19.00 -13.60
N LYS A 281 -19.53 -18.74 -12.55
CA LYS A 281 -20.00 -18.67 -11.15
C LYS A 281 -21.03 -17.57 -10.94
N MET A 282 -20.77 -16.37 -11.47
CA MET A 282 -21.70 -15.24 -11.41
C MET A 282 -23.01 -15.56 -12.12
N PHE A 283 -22.95 -16.23 -13.28
CA PHE A 283 -24.14 -16.61 -14.00
C PHE A 283 -25.02 -17.56 -13.18
N VAL A 284 -24.45 -18.60 -12.56
CA VAL A 284 -25.21 -19.56 -11.72
C VAL A 284 -25.95 -18.85 -10.59
N LEU A 285 -25.29 -17.91 -9.90
CA LEU A 285 -25.92 -17.16 -8.81
C LEU A 285 -26.96 -16.17 -9.32
N ALA A 286 -26.67 -15.44 -10.39
CA ALA A 286 -27.61 -14.49 -10.97
C ALA A 286 -28.86 -15.19 -11.53
N ASP A 287 -28.71 -16.39 -12.13
CA ASP A 287 -29.84 -17.18 -12.59
C ASP A 287 -30.74 -17.65 -11.43
N LYS A 288 -30.14 -18.05 -10.31
CA LYS A 288 -30.85 -18.40 -9.07
C LYS A 288 -31.58 -17.21 -8.47
N LEU A 289 -30.96 -16.03 -8.47
CA LEU A 289 -31.48 -14.78 -7.92
C LEU A 289 -32.50 -14.08 -8.84
N TRP A 290 -32.64 -14.50 -10.10
CA TRP A 290 -33.47 -13.82 -11.08
C TRP A 290 -34.90 -13.58 -10.59
N THR A 291 -35.58 -14.63 -10.14
CA THR A 291 -36.98 -14.52 -9.66
C THR A 291 -37.14 -13.56 -8.49
N LYS A 292 -36.14 -13.51 -7.59
CA LYS A 292 -36.15 -12.58 -6.45
C LYS A 292 -36.10 -11.11 -6.87
N TYR A 293 -35.32 -10.79 -7.90
CA TYR A 293 -35.05 -9.39 -8.30
C TYR A 293 -35.83 -8.94 -9.55
N LYS A 294 -36.26 -9.87 -10.38
CA LYS A 294 -36.92 -9.60 -11.66
C LYS A 294 -38.31 -10.23 -11.79
N GLY A 295 -38.73 -11.03 -10.80
CA GLY A 295 -40.04 -11.67 -10.79
C GLY A 295 -40.24 -12.63 -11.95
N THR A 296 -41.28 -12.38 -12.75
CA THR A 296 -41.67 -13.19 -13.92
C THR A 296 -41.10 -12.62 -15.24
N GLU A 297 -40.24 -11.61 -15.20
CA GLU A 297 -39.61 -11.07 -16.42
C GLU A 297 -38.83 -12.21 -17.15
N PRO A 298 -38.89 -12.25 -18.50
CA PRO A 298 -38.14 -13.25 -19.25
C PRO A 298 -36.63 -13.07 -19.06
N LYS A 299 -35.93 -14.18 -18.86
CA LYS A 299 -34.47 -14.17 -18.72
C LYS A 299 -33.80 -13.82 -20.05
N PRO A 300 -32.79 -12.94 -20.07
CA PRO A 300 -31.95 -12.71 -21.24
C PRO A 300 -31.27 -14.00 -21.69
N THR A 301 -31.10 -14.16 -23.00
CA THR A 301 -30.31 -15.27 -23.58
C THR A 301 -28.82 -15.08 -23.38
N ASN A 302 -28.37 -13.83 -23.34
CA ASN A 302 -26.96 -13.49 -23.05
C ASN A 302 -26.71 -13.59 -21.54
N LYS A 303 -25.75 -14.42 -21.15
CA LYS A 303 -25.36 -14.62 -19.74
C LYS A 303 -24.91 -13.33 -19.05
N LEU A 304 -24.13 -12.48 -19.73
CA LEU A 304 -23.62 -11.25 -19.14
C LEU A 304 -24.73 -10.23 -18.92
N ASP A 305 -25.73 -10.17 -19.80
CA ASP A 305 -26.90 -9.31 -19.63
C ASP A 305 -27.75 -9.75 -18.44
N LEU A 306 -27.90 -11.07 -18.23
CA LEU A 306 -28.59 -11.61 -17.07
C LEU A 306 -27.85 -11.23 -15.78
N ILE A 307 -26.55 -11.45 -15.71
CA ILE A 307 -25.69 -11.07 -14.56
C ILE A 307 -25.84 -9.57 -14.29
N LYS A 308 -25.67 -8.76 -15.32
CA LYS A 308 -25.76 -7.27 -15.22
C LYS A 308 -27.09 -6.83 -14.63
N GLN A 309 -28.22 -7.35 -15.14
CA GLN A 309 -29.54 -6.94 -14.68
C GLN A 309 -29.82 -7.32 -13.22
N VAL A 310 -29.30 -8.45 -12.74
CA VAL A 310 -29.41 -8.83 -11.33
C VAL A 310 -28.53 -7.95 -10.45
N ILE A 311 -27.28 -7.70 -10.86
CA ILE A 311 -26.37 -6.79 -10.15
C ILE A 311 -26.93 -5.37 -10.10
N ASP A 312 -27.51 -4.85 -11.19
CA ASP A 312 -28.14 -3.54 -11.24
C ASP A 312 -29.25 -3.39 -10.18
N LYS A 313 -29.99 -4.46 -9.87
CA LYS A 313 -31.01 -4.47 -8.83
C LYS A 313 -30.44 -4.56 -7.41
N ILE A 314 -29.44 -5.43 -7.22
CA ILE A 314 -28.76 -5.60 -5.93
C ILE A 314 -28.05 -4.30 -5.55
N SER A 315 -27.40 -3.64 -6.49
CA SER A 315 -26.64 -2.40 -6.28
C SER A 315 -27.48 -1.19 -5.88
N LEU A 316 -28.81 -1.28 -5.95
CA LEU A 316 -29.71 -0.26 -5.38
C LEU A 316 -29.77 -0.28 -3.85
N GLN A 317 -29.24 -1.35 -3.22
CA GLN A 317 -29.15 -1.46 -1.76
C GLN A 317 -27.82 -0.84 -1.32
N HIS A 318 -27.84 0.45 -1.05
CA HIS A 318 -26.66 1.20 -0.62
C HIS A 318 -27.04 2.31 0.38
N THR A 319 -26.06 2.80 1.09
CA THR A 319 -26.19 3.93 2.03
C THR A 319 -26.27 5.29 1.27
N THR A 320 -26.27 6.40 2.01
CA THR A 320 -26.20 7.76 1.44
C THR A 320 -24.80 8.34 1.58
N PRO A 321 -24.42 9.39 0.81
CA PRO A 321 -23.13 10.04 0.95
C PRO A 321 -22.80 10.47 2.39
N GLU A 322 -23.80 10.98 3.11
CA GLU A 322 -23.63 11.49 4.49
C GLU A 322 -23.39 10.36 5.50
N LYS A 323 -23.90 9.16 5.22
CA LYS A 323 -23.79 8.00 6.11
C LYS A 323 -22.66 7.05 5.74
N PHE A 324 -22.01 7.25 4.60
CA PHE A 324 -21.02 6.30 4.07
C PHE A 324 -19.91 5.98 5.09
N GLN A 325 -19.31 7.02 5.69
CA GLN A 325 -18.29 6.82 6.72
C GLN A 325 -18.84 6.12 7.97
N SER A 326 -20.02 6.52 8.45
CA SER A 326 -20.61 5.92 9.66
C SER A 326 -21.03 4.45 9.47
N GLU A 327 -21.38 4.03 8.26
CA GLU A 327 -21.63 2.61 7.96
C GLU A 327 -20.32 1.80 7.99
N ILE A 328 -19.20 2.37 7.54
CA ILE A 328 -17.87 1.76 7.71
C ILE A 328 -17.55 1.60 9.19
N GLU A 329 -17.67 2.69 9.97
CA GLU A 329 -17.40 2.70 11.42
C GLU A 329 -18.21 1.63 12.18
N LYS A 330 -19.46 1.42 11.78
CA LYS A 330 -20.35 0.43 12.38
C LYS A 330 -19.93 -1.01 12.08
N GLN A 331 -19.38 -1.29 10.90
CA GLN A 331 -19.01 -2.64 10.48
C GLN A 331 -17.71 -3.12 11.13
N ILE A 332 -16.80 -2.25 11.55
CA ILE A 332 -15.51 -2.64 12.14
C ILE A 332 -15.68 -3.50 13.40
N PRO A 333 -16.49 -3.12 14.41
CA PRO A 333 -16.73 -3.98 15.57
C PRO A 333 -17.46 -5.28 15.23
N GLU A 334 -18.34 -5.32 14.21
CA GLU A 334 -18.99 -6.56 13.76
C GLU A 334 -17.96 -7.55 13.21
N LEU A 335 -17.04 -7.08 12.35
CA LEU A 335 -15.96 -7.87 11.79
C LEU A 335 -15.03 -8.39 12.89
N THR A 336 -14.64 -7.53 13.83
CA THR A 336 -13.80 -7.90 14.98
C THR A 336 -14.45 -9.00 15.80
N ALA A 337 -15.73 -8.85 16.14
CA ALA A 337 -16.49 -9.85 16.90
C ALA A 337 -16.58 -11.17 16.15
N TYR A 338 -16.83 -11.13 14.84
CA TYR A 338 -16.92 -12.34 14.01
C TYR A 338 -15.60 -13.10 13.97
N VAL A 339 -14.49 -12.42 13.67
CA VAL A 339 -13.14 -13.01 13.63
C VAL A 339 -12.80 -13.69 14.96
N LYS A 340 -13.14 -13.04 16.08
CA LYS A 340 -12.94 -13.57 17.42
C LYS A 340 -13.82 -14.81 17.70
N VAL A 341 -15.11 -14.76 17.38
CA VAL A 341 -16.04 -15.89 17.63
C VAL A 341 -15.68 -17.12 16.81
N LYS A 342 -15.20 -16.91 15.59
CA LYS A 342 -14.76 -17.98 14.68
C LYS A 342 -13.31 -18.44 14.92
N ASP A 343 -12.60 -17.79 15.83
CA ASP A 343 -11.19 -18.07 16.14
C ASP A 343 -10.29 -18.10 14.89
N LEU A 344 -10.53 -17.14 13.98
CA LEU A 344 -9.78 -17.08 12.72
C LEU A 344 -8.39 -16.49 12.92
N LEU A 345 -8.31 -15.38 13.67
CA LEU A 345 -7.07 -14.64 13.94
C LEU A 345 -7.19 -13.91 15.28
N TYR A 346 -6.07 -13.68 15.93
CA TYR A 346 -6.00 -12.75 17.05
C TYR A 346 -5.97 -11.30 16.55
N ILE A 347 -6.91 -10.48 17.03
CA ILE A 347 -6.93 -9.03 16.79
C ILE A 347 -6.49 -8.35 18.09
N ASP A 348 -5.40 -7.59 18.03
CA ASP A 348 -4.84 -6.90 19.19
C ASP A 348 -5.72 -5.71 19.59
N PRO A 349 -6.42 -5.76 20.75
CA PRO A 349 -7.32 -4.68 21.17
C PRO A 349 -6.57 -3.41 21.61
N SER A 350 -5.27 -3.48 21.82
CA SER A 350 -4.44 -2.33 22.18
C SER A 350 -4.03 -1.46 20.99
N LYS A 351 -4.28 -1.93 19.76
CA LYS A 351 -3.97 -1.19 18.53
C LYS A 351 -5.23 -0.48 18.03
N PRO A 352 -5.27 0.85 18.05
CA PRO A 352 -6.46 1.58 17.62
C PRO A 352 -6.56 1.64 16.10
N LEU A 353 -7.79 1.43 15.59
CA LEU A 353 -8.16 1.75 14.21
C LEU A 353 -9.16 2.91 14.23
N VAL A 354 -8.82 4.01 13.59
CA VAL A 354 -9.64 5.22 13.53
C VAL A 354 -10.11 5.47 12.10
N VAL A 355 -11.40 5.44 11.87
CA VAL A 355 -11.98 5.82 10.57
C VAL A 355 -12.00 7.34 10.46
N ARG A 356 -11.53 7.88 9.34
CA ARG A 356 -11.52 9.32 9.09
C ARG A 356 -11.75 9.64 7.62
N LYS A 357 -12.14 10.87 7.32
CA LYS A 357 -12.09 11.39 5.95
C LYS A 357 -10.65 11.38 5.44
N GLU A 358 -10.49 11.00 4.17
CA GLU A 358 -9.20 11.05 3.50
C GLU A 358 -8.65 12.49 3.51
N PRO A 359 -7.40 12.69 3.95
CA PRO A 359 -6.74 13.99 3.86
C PRO A 359 -6.57 14.45 2.42
N ALA A 360 -6.71 15.76 2.15
CA ALA A 360 -6.67 16.31 0.79
C ALA A 360 -5.36 16.04 0.03
N TYR A 361 -4.23 15.90 0.73
CA TYR A 361 -2.93 15.57 0.12
C TYR A 361 -2.82 14.10 -0.34
N MET A 362 -3.76 13.24 0.07
CA MET A 362 -3.85 11.82 -0.35
C MET A 362 -4.91 11.61 -1.44
N ALA A 363 -5.72 12.62 -1.72
CA ALA A 363 -6.87 12.49 -2.60
C ALA A 363 -6.50 12.04 -4.03
N GLY A 364 -7.37 11.22 -4.63
CA GLY A 364 -7.24 10.78 -6.02
C GLY A 364 -6.42 9.51 -6.23
N VAL A 365 -5.98 8.83 -5.16
CA VAL A 365 -5.24 7.57 -5.26
C VAL A 365 -6.17 6.37 -5.13
N ALA A 366 -7.06 6.35 -4.12
CA ALA A 366 -8.01 5.27 -3.88
C ALA A 366 -9.29 5.81 -3.22
N GLY A 367 -10.40 5.05 -3.31
CA GLY A 367 -11.66 5.39 -2.63
C GLY A 367 -11.63 5.10 -1.13
N ALA A 368 -10.70 4.24 -0.70
CA ALA A 368 -10.40 3.89 0.69
C ALA A 368 -8.94 3.47 0.81
N SER A 369 -8.33 3.66 1.98
CA SER A 369 -6.95 3.24 2.24
C SER A 369 -6.65 3.12 3.73
N ILE A 370 -5.63 2.35 4.08
CA ILE A 370 -5.09 2.24 5.44
C ILE A 370 -3.78 3.00 5.56
N SER A 371 -3.70 3.89 6.54
CA SER A 371 -2.45 4.52 6.97
C SER A 371 -2.06 3.96 8.33
N ALA A 372 -1.11 3.02 8.35
CA ALA A 372 -0.61 2.44 9.59
C ALA A 372 0.67 3.16 10.04
N PRO A 373 0.89 3.31 11.36
CA PRO A 373 2.16 3.76 11.87
C PRO A 373 3.25 2.73 11.55
N GLY A 374 4.47 3.21 11.38
CA GLY A 374 5.60 2.32 11.21
C GLY A 374 6.08 1.68 12.52
N PRO A 375 7.10 0.79 12.44
CA PRO A 375 7.58 0.02 13.60
C PRO A 375 8.21 0.87 14.70
N TYR A 376 8.61 2.11 14.41
CA TYR A 376 9.18 3.02 15.40
C TYR A 376 8.13 3.83 16.16
N ASP A 377 6.93 4.01 15.60
CA ASP A 377 5.83 4.74 16.23
C ASP A 377 4.77 3.78 16.80
N LYS A 378 5.15 3.10 17.89
CA LYS A 378 4.37 2.01 18.47
C LYS A 378 3.01 2.42 19.06
N ASN A 379 2.82 3.70 19.33
CA ASN A 379 1.64 4.22 20.03
C ASN A 379 0.70 5.04 19.13
N ALA A 380 1.02 5.21 17.87
CA ALA A 380 0.19 5.95 16.95
C ALA A 380 -1.04 5.14 16.49
N ASN A 381 -2.07 5.88 16.09
CA ASN A 381 -3.28 5.28 15.52
C ASN A 381 -3.01 4.75 14.11
N THR A 382 -3.66 3.65 13.78
CA THR A 382 -3.89 3.31 12.38
C THR A 382 -5.15 4.03 11.90
N TYR A 383 -5.10 4.61 10.72
CA TYR A 383 -6.22 5.33 10.13
C TYR A 383 -6.78 4.57 8.93
N TYR A 384 -8.09 4.39 8.95
CA TYR A 384 -8.86 4.02 7.77
C TYR A 384 -9.34 5.31 7.11
N ASN A 385 -8.74 5.66 6.00
CA ASN A 385 -9.09 6.87 5.26
C ASN A 385 -10.23 6.54 4.29
N VAL A 386 -11.28 7.35 4.32
CA VAL A 386 -12.49 7.19 3.49
C VAL A 386 -12.59 8.37 2.56
N GLY A 387 -12.65 8.12 1.27
CA GLY A 387 -12.83 9.14 0.25
C GLY A 387 -14.10 9.95 0.46
N SER A 388 -14.04 11.23 0.14
CA SER A 388 -15.16 12.17 0.34
C SER A 388 -15.91 12.39 -0.96
N MET A 389 -17.23 12.29 -0.91
CA MET A 389 -18.13 12.68 -2.01
C MET A 389 -18.54 14.17 -1.94
N THR A 390 -17.88 14.97 -1.09
CA THR A 390 -18.18 16.40 -0.96
C THR A 390 -17.93 17.12 -2.29
N GLY A 391 -18.95 17.86 -2.77
CA GLY A 391 -18.88 18.59 -4.03
C GLY A 391 -19.16 17.75 -5.29
N TRP A 392 -19.47 16.47 -5.14
CA TRP A 392 -19.87 15.63 -6.27
C TRP A 392 -21.30 15.94 -6.71
N THR A 393 -21.61 15.67 -7.99
CA THR A 393 -22.98 15.67 -8.45
C THR A 393 -23.77 14.51 -7.84
N ALA A 394 -25.09 14.63 -7.78
CA ALA A 394 -25.94 13.54 -7.30
C ALA A 394 -25.76 12.27 -8.12
N GLU A 395 -25.59 12.41 -9.45
CA GLU A 395 -25.36 11.28 -10.37
C GLU A 395 -24.03 10.56 -10.08
N ASN A 396 -22.95 11.31 -9.87
CA ASN A 396 -21.65 10.72 -9.54
C ASN A 396 -21.67 10.02 -8.18
N SER A 397 -22.33 10.63 -7.20
CA SER A 397 -22.49 10.04 -5.86
C SER A 397 -23.32 8.75 -5.91
N GLU A 398 -24.43 8.76 -6.67
CA GLU A 398 -25.27 7.58 -6.90
C GLU A 398 -24.48 6.46 -7.57
N SER A 399 -23.75 6.78 -8.65
CA SER A 399 -22.91 5.80 -9.36
C SER A 399 -21.86 5.16 -8.44
N TYR A 400 -21.21 5.97 -7.62
CA TYR A 400 -20.21 5.51 -6.64
C TYR A 400 -20.83 4.62 -5.57
N LEU A 401 -21.97 5.00 -5.00
CA LEU A 401 -22.64 4.21 -3.94
C LEU A 401 -23.21 2.90 -4.49
N ARG A 402 -23.64 2.87 -5.75
CA ARG A 402 -24.03 1.61 -6.38
C ARG A 402 -22.85 0.65 -6.58
N GLU A 403 -21.64 1.17 -6.82
CA GLU A 403 -20.44 0.35 -6.83
C GLU A 403 -20.12 -0.15 -5.40
N TYR A 404 -20.11 0.76 -4.42
CA TYR A 404 -19.86 0.45 -3.00
C TYR A 404 -21.17 0.21 -2.23
N ASN A 405 -22.04 -0.64 -2.82
CA ASN A 405 -23.31 -1.03 -2.20
C ASN A 405 -23.11 -1.82 -0.90
N ASP A 406 -24.19 -2.14 -0.21
CA ASP A 406 -24.16 -2.78 1.12
C ASP A 406 -23.34 -4.08 1.18
N TYR A 407 -23.23 -4.80 0.08
CA TYR A 407 -22.42 -6.03 0.01
C TYR A 407 -20.95 -5.74 -0.27
N ILE A 408 -20.66 -4.91 -1.27
CA ILE A 408 -19.28 -4.53 -1.61
C ILE A 408 -18.65 -3.76 -0.45
N LEU A 409 -19.40 -2.95 0.28
CA LEU A 409 -18.91 -2.23 1.45
C LEU A 409 -18.45 -3.18 2.57
N GLN A 410 -19.12 -4.32 2.75
CA GLN A 410 -18.64 -5.38 3.67
C GLN A 410 -17.32 -5.97 3.20
N ILE A 411 -17.21 -6.28 1.90
CA ILE A 411 -15.98 -6.84 1.30
C ILE A 411 -14.84 -5.83 1.42
N LEU A 412 -15.10 -4.56 1.12
CA LEU A 412 -14.12 -3.48 1.28
C LEU A 412 -13.61 -3.38 2.72
N ASN A 413 -14.50 -3.44 3.71
CA ASN A 413 -14.10 -3.35 5.12
C ASN A 413 -13.33 -4.58 5.60
N ILE A 414 -13.59 -5.75 5.01
CA ILE A 414 -12.75 -6.94 5.23
C ILE A 414 -11.36 -6.70 4.63
N HIS A 415 -11.29 -6.20 3.40
CA HIS A 415 -10.06 -5.92 2.67
C HIS A 415 -9.19 -4.87 3.38
N GLU A 416 -9.76 -3.71 3.66
CA GLU A 416 -9.03 -2.59 4.25
C GLU A 416 -8.74 -2.80 5.75
N ALA A 417 -9.71 -3.34 6.48
CA ALA A 417 -9.61 -3.38 7.93
C ALA A 417 -9.42 -4.79 8.49
N ILE A 418 -10.49 -5.53 8.76
CA ILE A 418 -10.46 -6.75 9.59
C ILE A 418 -11.07 -7.94 8.83
N PRO A 419 -10.24 -8.97 8.58
CA PRO A 419 -8.84 -9.13 8.96
C PRO A 419 -7.82 -8.75 7.86
N GLY A 420 -8.12 -7.80 6.98
CA GLY A 420 -7.30 -7.38 5.84
C GLY A 420 -6.07 -6.55 6.19
N HIS A 421 -5.88 -5.43 5.47
CA HIS A 421 -4.67 -4.58 5.55
C HIS A 421 -4.34 -4.11 6.97
N TYR A 422 -5.31 -3.58 7.72
CA TYR A 422 -5.07 -3.18 9.10
C TYR A 422 -4.45 -4.31 9.93
N THR A 423 -5.06 -5.49 9.88
CA THR A 423 -4.60 -6.65 10.66
C THR A 423 -3.19 -7.07 10.22
N GLN A 424 -2.95 -7.17 8.92
CA GLN A 424 -1.64 -7.54 8.37
C GLN A 424 -0.54 -6.56 8.78
N LEU A 425 -0.81 -5.25 8.74
CA LEU A 425 0.16 -4.22 9.11
C LEU A 425 0.47 -4.24 10.61
N VAL A 426 -0.53 -4.49 11.46
CA VAL A 426 -0.30 -4.70 12.91
C VAL A 426 0.62 -5.89 13.15
N TYR A 427 0.41 -7.01 12.47
CA TYR A 427 1.27 -8.18 12.57
C TYR A 427 2.69 -7.91 12.03
N SER A 428 2.80 -7.21 10.91
CA SER A 428 4.09 -6.83 10.32
C SER A 428 4.94 -6.02 11.30
N ASN A 429 4.33 -5.03 11.98
CA ASN A 429 5.00 -4.18 12.96
C ASN A 429 5.38 -4.90 14.27
N GLN A 430 4.84 -6.09 14.52
CA GLN A 430 5.22 -6.96 15.65
C GLN A 430 6.33 -7.94 15.29
N SER A 431 6.81 -7.94 14.04
CA SER A 431 7.92 -8.80 13.63
C SER A 431 9.16 -8.52 14.47
N PRO A 432 9.89 -9.54 14.93
CA PRO A 432 11.17 -9.36 15.61
C PRO A 432 12.26 -8.81 14.68
N SER A 433 12.04 -8.88 13.36
CA SER A 433 12.94 -8.31 12.36
C SER A 433 12.41 -6.99 11.85
N ILE A 434 13.13 -5.91 12.07
CA ILE A 434 12.82 -4.57 11.53
C ILE A 434 12.75 -4.59 9.99
N ILE A 435 13.54 -5.44 9.34
CA ILE A 435 13.55 -5.56 7.87
C ILE A 435 12.16 -5.92 7.35
N LYS A 436 11.48 -6.90 7.99
CA LYS A 436 10.12 -7.31 7.60
C LYS A 436 9.05 -6.24 7.81
N SER A 437 9.31 -5.30 8.73
CA SER A 437 8.39 -4.19 9.02
C SER A 437 8.57 -3.01 8.06
N ILE A 438 9.78 -2.84 7.49
CA ILE A 438 10.10 -1.69 6.62
C ILE A 438 10.19 -2.04 5.15
N LEU A 439 10.54 -3.30 4.80
CA LEU A 439 10.60 -3.78 3.42
C LEU A 439 9.37 -4.65 3.15
N GLY A 440 8.34 -4.06 2.56
CA GLY A 440 7.12 -4.77 2.19
C GLY A 440 7.26 -5.50 0.84
N ASN A 441 6.32 -6.44 0.60
CA ASN A 441 6.06 -7.00 -0.72
C ASN A 441 4.61 -6.71 -1.09
N GLY A 442 4.38 -5.90 -2.12
CA GLY A 442 3.03 -5.48 -2.52
C GLY A 442 2.11 -6.65 -2.88
N ALA A 443 2.65 -7.68 -3.56
CA ALA A 443 1.88 -8.87 -3.90
C ALA A 443 1.41 -9.64 -2.65
N MET A 444 2.23 -9.68 -1.59
CA MET A 444 1.84 -10.28 -0.31
C MET A 444 0.80 -9.42 0.40
N VAL A 445 0.99 -8.10 0.45
CA VAL A 445 0.09 -7.17 1.17
C VAL A 445 -1.31 -7.20 0.54
N GLU A 446 -1.40 -7.03 -0.77
CA GLU A 446 -2.67 -7.08 -1.50
C GLU A 446 -3.27 -8.50 -1.53
N GLY A 447 -2.42 -9.50 -1.75
CA GLY A 447 -2.83 -10.91 -1.76
C GLY A 447 -3.39 -11.37 -0.44
N TRP A 448 -2.87 -10.90 0.69
CA TRP A 448 -3.44 -11.15 2.01
C TRP A 448 -4.85 -10.58 2.14
N ALA A 449 -5.06 -9.32 1.72
CA ALA A 449 -6.36 -8.67 1.82
C ALA A 449 -7.41 -9.39 0.96
N VAL A 450 -7.07 -9.77 -0.28
CA VAL A 450 -7.95 -10.57 -1.16
C VAL A 450 -8.21 -11.98 -0.59
N TYR A 451 -7.19 -12.61 0.02
CA TYR A 451 -7.38 -13.88 0.73
C TYR A 451 -8.33 -13.73 1.91
N ALA A 452 -8.19 -12.64 2.69
CA ALA A 452 -9.05 -12.35 3.83
C ALA A 452 -10.53 -12.22 3.43
N GLU A 453 -10.83 -11.58 2.29
CA GLU A 453 -12.19 -11.50 1.74
C GLU A 453 -12.77 -12.91 1.57
N LYS A 454 -12.05 -13.78 0.89
CA LYS A 454 -12.48 -15.16 0.62
C LYS A 454 -12.63 -15.96 1.91
N MET A 455 -11.63 -15.89 2.80
CA MET A 455 -11.64 -16.60 4.08
C MET A 455 -12.86 -16.22 4.93
N MET A 456 -13.22 -14.96 5.00
CA MET A 456 -14.40 -14.50 5.75
C MET A 456 -15.69 -15.07 5.19
N LEU A 457 -15.86 -15.05 3.86
CA LEU A 457 -17.06 -15.62 3.23
C LEU A 457 -17.12 -17.13 3.39
N GLU A 458 -16.02 -17.86 3.17
CA GLU A 458 -15.95 -19.32 3.34
C GLU A 458 -16.18 -19.75 4.80
N SER A 459 -15.79 -18.91 5.77
CA SER A 459 -16.09 -19.16 7.19
C SER A 459 -17.57 -18.93 7.56
N GLY A 460 -18.35 -18.33 6.63
CA GLY A 460 -19.79 -18.09 6.77
C GLY A 460 -20.18 -16.65 7.12
N TYR A 461 -19.28 -15.67 7.01
CA TYR A 461 -19.63 -14.27 7.27
C TYR A 461 -20.63 -13.75 6.23
N LYS A 462 -21.83 -13.34 6.72
CA LYS A 462 -22.94 -12.83 5.90
C LYS A 462 -23.17 -13.65 4.61
N ASN A 463 -23.04 -14.97 4.71
CA ASN A 463 -23.05 -15.91 3.60
C ASN A 463 -24.44 -15.93 2.92
N SER A 464 -24.58 -15.24 1.80
CA SER A 464 -25.78 -15.25 0.94
C SER A 464 -25.36 -15.32 -0.52
N ASP A 465 -26.31 -15.69 -1.40
CA ASP A 465 -26.05 -15.73 -2.85
C ASP A 465 -25.68 -14.34 -3.39
N GLU A 466 -26.27 -13.27 -2.85
CA GLU A 466 -25.95 -11.90 -3.22
C GLU A 466 -24.51 -11.53 -2.81
N MET A 467 -24.10 -11.90 -1.60
CA MET A 467 -22.75 -11.65 -1.11
C MET A 467 -21.72 -12.34 -2.01
N TRP A 468 -21.95 -13.62 -2.36
CA TRP A 468 -21.05 -14.33 -3.27
C TRP A 468 -21.05 -13.76 -4.68
N LEU A 469 -22.21 -13.32 -5.20
CA LEU A 469 -22.27 -12.68 -6.51
C LEU A 469 -21.47 -11.38 -6.53
N MET A 470 -21.57 -10.56 -5.47
CA MET A 470 -20.82 -9.32 -5.35
C MET A 470 -19.34 -9.55 -5.08
N TYR A 471 -18.96 -10.57 -4.32
CA TYR A 471 -17.58 -11.00 -4.17
C TYR A 471 -16.97 -11.41 -5.52
N TYR A 472 -17.67 -12.20 -6.33
CA TYR A 472 -17.17 -12.55 -7.67
C TYR A 472 -17.08 -11.34 -8.59
N LYS A 473 -17.99 -10.37 -8.50
CA LYS A 473 -17.88 -9.08 -9.20
C LYS A 473 -16.62 -8.33 -8.78
N TRP A 474 -16.36 -8.25 -7.47
CA TRP A 474 -15.18 -7.56 -6.93
C TRP A 474 -13.88 -8.25 -7.37
N ASN A 475 -13.82 -9.54 -7.28
CA ASN A 475 -12.68 -10.35 -7.73
C ASN A 475 -12.48 -10.27 -9.26
N LEU A 476 -13.57 -10.20 -10.03
CA LEU A 476 -13.52 -10.01 -11.48
C LEU A 476 -12.87 -8.66 -11.84
N ARG A 477 -13.13 -7.59 -11.10
CA ARG A 477 -12.47 -6.29 -11.26
C ARG A 477 -10.95 -6.42 -11.11
N THR A 478 -10.48 -7.06 -10.04
CA THR A 478 -9.06 -7.32 -9.81
C THR A 478 -8.44 -8.16 -10.93
N THR A 479 -9.13 -9.21 -11.36
CA THR A 479 -8.71 -10.07 -12.47
C THR A 479 -8.59 -9.28 -13.79
N CYS A 480 -9.55 -8.41 -14.09
CA CYS A 480 -9.49 -7.55 -15.27
C CYS A 480 -8.34 -6.55 -15.20
N ASN A 481 -8.06 -5.98 -14.02
CA ASN A 481 -6.91 -5.11 -13.81
C ASN A 481 -5.59 -5.85 -14.11
N THR A 482 -5.44 -7.09 -13.65
CA THR A 482 -4.27 -7.93 -13.96
C THR A 482 -4.10 -8.12 -15.48
N ILE A 483 -5.21 -8.41 -16.19
CA ILE A 483 -5.16 -8.58 -17.65
C ILE A 483 -4.73 -7.27 -18.34
N LEU A 484 -5.31 -6.14 -17.92
CA LEU A 484 -5.02 -4.83 -18.50
C LEU A 484 -3.59 -4.34 -18.21
N ASP A 485 -3.07 -4.64 -17.03
CA ASP A 485 -1.72 -4.23 -16.62
C ASP A 485 -0.64 -4.96 -17.45
N ILE A 486 -0.88 -6.23 -17.78
CA ILE A 486 0.06 -7.06 -18.54
C ILE A 486 -0.08 -6.86 -20.07
N SER A 487 -1.22 -6.33 -20.58
CA SER A 487 -1.54 -6.22 -22.03
C SER A 487 -0.73 -5.15 -22.79
#